data_c3f62cfca95384097755f2352ba3b234
#
_entry.id   c3f62cfca95384097755f2352ba3b234
#
_cell.length_a   1.000
_cell.length_b   1.000
_cell.length_c   1.000
_cell.angle_alpha   90.00
_cell.angle_beta   90.00
_cell.angle_gamma   90.00
#
_symmetry.space_group_name_H-M   'P 1'
#
loop_
_entity.id
_entity.type
_entity.pdbx_description
1 polymer ?
#
loop_
_entity_poly.entity_id
_entity_poly.type
_entity_poly.pdbx_seq_one_letter_code
_entity_poly.pdbx_strand_id
1 'polypeptide(L)'
;QQYPGSVQQFMNGRVPSSERYRPTDYEHAANCATHGVWIIPSLVGGSVLYFLSVDQWQAAAAWLYGAGLSGLFISSTLFHTVAWKIRHLRGVGCFRLMLRELGVSRLMLRELGPWSSHMRWIIWIMAIIGSTYVFYFHERYKLVELLGYVAMGAGPALVILSMADTAGLCELAVGGIFYVVGVAFFKSDGVVPFAHAIWHLFVAMGAATHYYAIWRHLYTPGH
;
A
#
# COMPACT_ATOMS: atom_id res chain seq x y z
N GLN A 1 31.12 -6.76 -3.48
CA GLN A 1 31.13 -8.21 -3.40
C GLN A 1 30.49 -8.76 -4.66
N GLN A 2 31.26 -9.50 -5.47
CA GLN A 2 30.75 -10.21 -6.64
C GLN A 2 30.17 -11.54 -6.15
N TYR A 3 28.87 -11.73 -6.33
CA TYR A 3 28.19 -13.01 -6.02
C TYR A 3 28.57 -14.09 -7.03
N PRO A 4 28.54 -15.39 -6.66
CA PRO A 4 28.72 -16.48 -7.61
C PRO A 4 27.73 -16.38 -8.78
N GLY A 5 28.13 -16.75 -10.00
CA GLY A 5 27.35 -16.53 -11.22
C GLY A 5 25.91 -17.05 -11.23
N SER A 6 25.59 -18.06 -10.40
CA SER A 6 24.23 -18.58 -10.21
C SER A 6 23.31 -17.62 -9.41
N VAL A 7 23.87 -16.76 -8.56
CA VAL A 7 23.10 -15.79 -7.77
C VAL A 7 22.87 -14.50 -8.55
N GLN A 8 23.81 -14.11 -9.42
CA GLN A 8 23.69 -12.91 -10.27
C GLN A 8 22.49 -12.96 -11.24
N GLN A 9 22.01 -14.14 -11.56
CA GLN A 9 20.81 -14.32 -12.38
C GLN A 9 19.56 -13.83 -11.65
N PHE A 10 19.50 -13.96 -10.31
CA PHE A 10 18.32 -13.69 -9.51
C PHE A 10 18.38 -12.37 -8.73
N MET A 11 19.57 -11.78 -8.59
CA MET A 11 19.76 -10.54 -7.83
C MET A 11 21.03 -9.82 -8.29
N ASN A 12 20.93 -8.50 -8.51
CA ASN A 12 22.08 -7.63 -8.68
C ASN A 12 22.69 -7.23 -7.32
N GLY A 13 23.94 -6.81 -7.33
CA GLY A 13 24.61 -6.31 -6.13
C GLY A 13 23.96 -5.02 -5.60
N ARG A 14 24.11 -4.82 -4.28
CA ARG A 14 23.63 -3.61 -3.61
C ARG A 14 24.30 -2.37 -4.18
N VAL A 15 23.52 -1.33 -4.43
CA VAL A 15 23.99 -0.02 -4.90
C VAL A 15 24.04 0.98 -3.73
N PRO A 16 24.87 2.06 -3.82
CA PRO A 16 24.86 3.15 -2.85
C PRO A 16 23.46 3.77 -2.72
N SER A 17 23.18 4.39 -1.57
CA SER A 17 21.86 5.01 -1.30
C SER A 17 21.51 6.18 -2.24
N SER A 18 22.50 6.73 -2.95
CA SER A 18 22.33 7.76 -3.96
C SER A 18 21.96 7.22 -5.34
N GLU A 19 22.03 5.90 -5.53
CA GLU A 19 21.75 5.24 -6.80
C GLU A 19 20.51 4.35 -6.69
N ARG A 20 19.83 4.18 -7.83
CA ARG A 20 18.68 3.30 -7.92
C ARG A 20 19.13 1.86 -8.13
N TYR A 21 18.59 0.92 -7.32
CA TYR A 21 18.73 -0.50 -7.58
C TYR A 21 18.10 -0.88 -8.93
N ARG A 22 18.79 -1.69 -9.69
CA ARG A 22 18.30 -2.20 -10.99
C ARG A 22 17.93 -3.68 -10.81
N PRO A 23 16.63 -4.02 -10.82
CA PRO A 23 16.19 -5.40 -10.73
C PRO A 23 16.66 -6.21 -11.94
N THR A 24 16.88 -7.51 -11.73
CA THR A 24 17.06 -8.49 -12.80
C THR A 24 15.73 -8.75 -13.53
N ASP A 25 15.76 -9.44 -14.67
CA ASP A 25 14.52 -9.81 -15.39
C ASP A 25 13.61 -10.71 -14.55
N TYR A 26 14.19 -11.60 -13.76
CA TYR A 26 13.44 -12.46 -12.83
C TYR A 26 12.79 -11.66 -11.71
N GLU A 27 13.49 -10.69 -11.14
CA GLU A 27 12.92 -9.76 -10.14
C GLU A 27 11.81 -8.90 -10.73
N HIS A 28 11.98 -8.40 -11.97
CA HIS A 28 10.92 -7.67 -12.66
C HIS A 28 9.67 -8.53 -12.87
N ALA A 29 9.85 -9.78 -13.34
CA ALA A 29 8.73 -10.71 -13.51
C ALA A 29 8.03 -11.01 -12.19
N ALA A 30 8.78 -11.23 -11.09
CA ALA A 30 8.24 -11.45 -9.76
C ALA A 30 7.48 -10.22 -9.24
N ASN A 31 8.03 -9.02 -9.44
CA ASN A 31 7.38 -7.76 -9.05
C ASN A 31 6.06 -7.53 -9.78
N CYS A 32 6.00 -7.87 -11.08
CA CYS A 32 4.75 -7.82 -11.84
C CYS A 32 3.73 -8.85 -11.34
N ALA A 33 4.16 -10.10 -11.17
CA ALA A 33 3.30 -11.21 -10.79
C ALA A 33 2.70 -11.04 -9.40
N THR A 34 3.51 -10.64 -8.40
CA THR A 34 3.08 -10.54 -7.00
C THR A 34 1.98 -9.51 -6.74
N HIS A 35 1.83 -8.49 -7.58
CA HIS A 35 0.67 -7.58 -7.53
C HIS A 35 -0.37 -7.90 -8.60
N GLY A 36 0.05 -8.40 -9.77
CA GLY A 36 -0.87 -8.72 -10.87
C GLY A 36 -1.96 -9.72 -10.50
N VAL A 37 -1.62 -10.74 -9.70
CA VAL A 37 -2.57 -11.75 -9.25
C VAL A 37 -3.68 -11.19 -8.34
N TRP A 38 -3.44 -10.04 -7.67
CA TRP A 38 -4.40 -9.43 -6.77
C TRP A 38 -5.37 -8.45 -7.46
N ILE A 39 -5.20 -8.17 -8.74
CA ILE A 39 -6.10 -7.28 -9.50
C ILE A 39 -7.52 -7.85 -9.49
N ILE A 40 -7.69 -9.11 -9.89
CA ILE A 40 -9.02 -9.75 -9.92
C ILE A 40 -9.65 -9.84 -8.53
N PRO A 41 -8.97 -10.38 -7.49
CA PRO A 41 -9.51 -10.40 -6.12
C PRO A 41 -9.91 -9.01 -5.61
N SER A 42 -9.16 -7.95 -5.92
CA SER A 42 -9.49 -6.60 -5.47
C SER A 42 -10.75 -6.04 -6.15
N LEU A 43 -10.93 -6.31 -7.44
CA LEU A 43 -12.15 -5.93 -8.17
C LEU A 43 -13.38 -6.67 -7.61
N VAL A 44 -13.25 -7.99 -7.41
CA VAL A 44 -14.31 -8.81 -6.81
C VAL A 44 -14.63 -8.33 -5.40
N GLY A 45 -13.62 -8.12 -4.56
CA GLY A 45 -13.79 -7.63 -3.19
C GLY A 45 -14.48 -6.27 -3.14
N GLY A 46 -14.08 -5.32 -3.98
CA GLY A 46 -14.76 -4.02 -4.10
C GLY A 46 -16.22 -4.14 -4.51
N SER A 47 -16.51 -5.03 -5.46
CA SER A 47 -17.87 -5.32 -5.89
C SER A 47 -18.72 -5.96 -4.79
N VAL A 48 -18.15 -6.89 -4.01
CA VAL A 48 -18.83 -7.51 -2.87
C VAL A 48 -19.24 -6.44 -1.85
N LEU A 49 -18.34 -5.54 -1.47
CA LEU A 49 -18.68 -4.45 -0.54
C LEU A 49 -19.79 -3.56 -1.11
N TYR A 50 -19.74 -3.25 -2.41
CA TYR A 50 -20.78 -2.45 -3.06
C TYR A 50 -22.14 -3.11 -2.98
N PHE A 51 -22.26 -4.40 -3.28
CA PHE A 51 -23.54 -5.15 -3.21
C PHE A 51 -24.04 -5.37 -1.77
N LEU A 52 -23.15 -5.39 -0.78
CA LEU A 52 -23.51 -5.49 0.64
C LEU A 52 -23.90 -4.11 1.25
N SER A 53 -23.78 -3.03 0.51
CA SER A 53 -24.09 -1.69 1.00
C SER A 53 -25.58 -1.52 1.23
N VAL A 54 -25.96 -0.99 2.40
CA VAL A 54 -27.38 -0.78 2.79
C VAL A 54 -27.87 0.63 2.48
N ASP A 55 -26.96 1.57 2.23
CA ASP A 55 -27.28 2.95 1.88
C ASP A 55 -26.31 3.52 0.83
N GLN A 56 -26.66 4.67 0.24
CA GLN A 56 -25.88 5.32 -0.81
C GLN A 56 -24.48 5.78 -0.34
N TRP A 57 -24.32 6.11 0.93
CA TRP A 57 -23.02 6.55 1.47
C TRP A 57 -22.09 5.36 1.66
N GLN A 58 -22.66 4.23 2.11
CA GLN A 58 -21.92 2.99 2.22
C GLN A 58 -21.53 2.45 0.85
N ALA A 59 -22.42 2.55 -0.15
CA ALA A 59 -22.13 2.20 -1.54
C ALA A 59 -21.02 3.08 -2.15
N ALA A 60 -21.09 4.40 -1.93
CA ALA A 60 -20.04 5.31 -2.36
C ALA A 60 -18.68 4.97 -1.71
N ALA A 61 -18.68 4.55 -0.45
CA ALA A 61 -17.51 4.11 0.27
C ALA A 61 -16.91 2.83 -0.30
N ALA A 62 -17.77 1.84 -0.55
CA ALA A 62 -17.36 0.59 -1.15
C ALA A 62 -16.72 0.82 -2.52
N TRP A 63 -17.34 1.69 -3.33
CA TRP A 63 -16.80 2.05 -4.63
C TRP A 63 -15.43 2.74 -4.54
N LEU A 64 -15.30 3.75 -3.68
CA LEU A 64 -14.03 4.47 -3.48
C LEU A 64 -12.93 3.54 -2.94
N TYR A 65 -13.26 2.69 -1.96
CA TYR A 65 -12.32 1.74 -1.41
C TYR A 65 -11.91 0.68 -2.44
N GLY A 66 -12.89 0.11 -3.16
CA GLY A 66 -12.65 -0.88 -4.21
C GLY A 66 -11.81 -0.32 -5.36
N ALA A 67 -12.10 0.91 -5.80
CA ALA A 67 -11.30 1.62 -6.80
C ALA A 67 -9.87 1.87 -6.30
N GLY A 68 -9.71 2.26 -5.03
CA GLY A 68 -8.40 2.45 -4.41
C GLY A 68 -7.58 1.17 -4.32
N LEU A 69 -8.21 0.10 -3.86
CA LEU A 69 -7.57 -1.21 -3.72
C LEU A 69 -7.16 -1.79 -5.08
N SER A 70 -8.05 -1.74 -6.06
CA SER A 70 -7.75 -2.20 -7.43
C SER A 70 -6.72 -1.31 -8.11
N GLY A 71 -6.82 0.00 -7.92
CA GLY A 71 -5.86 0.99 -8.41
C GLY A 71 -4.45 0.75 -7.88
N LEU A 72 -4.31 0.35 -6.60
CA LEU A 72 -3.03 -0.04 -6.01
C LEU A 72 -2.36 -1.17 -6.82
N PHE A 73 -3.08 -2.26 -7.06
CA PHE A 73 -2.54 -3.44 -7.73
C PHE A 73 -2.33 -3.20 -9.23
N ILE A 74 -3.27 -2.53 -9.91
CA ILE A 74 -3.15 -2.18 -11.33
C ILE A 74 -1.97 -1.24 -11.55
N SER A 75 -1.88 -0.14 -10.81
CA SER A 75 -0.80 0.84 -10.99
C SER A 75 0.57 0.25 -10.69
N SER A 76 0.67 -0.62 -9.68
CA SER A 76 1.92 -1.31 -9.36
C SER A 76 2.34 -2.26 -10.48
N THR A 77 1.41 -3.08 -10.96
CA THR A 77 1.68 -4.03 -12.05
C THR A 77 2.10 -3.29 -13.32
N LEU A 78 1.38 -2.23 -13.68
CA LEU A 78 1.73 -1.39 -14.82
C LEU A 78 3.10 -0.73 -14.65
N PHE A 79 3.39 -0.17 -13.48
CA PHE A 79 4.69 0.44 -13.20
C PHE A 79 5.83 -0.55 -13.40
N HIS A 80 5.74 -1.75 -12.84
CA HIS A 80 6.79 -2.76 -12.97
C HIS A 80 6.90 -3.29 -14.41
N THR A 81 5.78 -3.48 -15.11
CA THR A 81 5.77 -3.89 -16.52
C THR A 81 6.42 -2.84 -17.42
N VAL A 82 6.07 -1.57 -17.21
CA VAL A 82 6.63 -0.45 -17.98
C VAL A 82 8.09 -0.21 -17.63
N ALA A 83 8.45 -0.24 -16.33
CA ALA A 83 9.83 -0.11 -15.89
C ALA A 83 10.74 -1.24 -16.45
N TRP A 84 10.18 -2.42 -16.63
CA TRP A 84 10.87 -3.54 -17.29
C TRP A 84 11.10 -3.30 -18.78
N LYS A 85 10.07 -2.82 -19.49
CA LYS A 85 10.13 -2.63 -20.95
C LYS A 85 10.68 -1.26 -21.37
N ILE A 86 10.41 -0.22 -20.61
CA ILE A 86 10.74 1.17 -20.93
C ILE A 86 11.31 1.86 -19.69
N ARG A 87 12.61 2.08 -19.65
CA ARG A 87 13.36 2.61 -18.48
C ARG A 87 13.05 4.08 -18.08
N HIS A 88 11.95 4.69 -18.53
CA HIS A 88 11.77 6.16 -18.44
C HIS A 88 10.42 6.69 -17.93
N LEU A 89 9.51 5.90 -17.35
CA LEU A 89 8.25 6.45 -16.83
C LEU A 89 8.35 6.82 -15.33
N ARG A 90 8.54 8.11 -15.08
CA ARG A 90 8.40 8.77 -13.79
C ARG A 90 6.91 9.07 -13.57
N GLY A 91 6.30 8.70 -12.43
CA GLY A 91 5.01 9.24 -12.03
C GLY A 91 3.93 8.30 -11.52
N VAL A 92 4.04 6.97 -11.71
CA VAL A 92 2.97 6.03 -11.30
C VAL A 92 2.94 5.73 -9.80
N GLY A 93 4.04 5.98 -9.08
CA GLY A 93 4.14 5.71 -7.63
C GLY A 93 3.24 6.61 -6.75
N CYS A 94 2.96 7.82 -7.23
CA CYS A 94 2.22 8.86 -6.54
C CYS A 94 0.73 8.53 -6.35
N PHE A 95 0.08 8.03 -7.39
CA PHE A 95 -1.34 7.68 -7.36
C PHE A 95 -1.63 6.52 -6.40
N ARG A 96 -0.66 5.62 -6.23
CA ARG A 96 -0.75 4.44 -5.36
C ARG A 96 -0.93 4.77 -3.87
N LEU A 97 -0.24 5.80 -3.39
CA LEU A 97 -0.32 6.27 -2.01
C LEU A 97 -1.68 6.89 -1.69
N MET A 98 -2.17 7.74 -2.59
CA MET A 98 -3.43 8.47 -2.41
C MET A 98 -4.63 7.53 -2.29
N LEU A 99 -4.68 6.45 -3.09
CA LEU A 99 -5.81 5.52 -3.10
C LEU A 99 -5.85 4.60 -1.86
N ARG A 100 -4.70 4.25 -1.29
CA ARG A 100 -4.62 3.39 -0.12
C ARG A 100 -5.20 4.05 1.14
N GLU A 101 -4.97 5.35 1.32
CA GLU A 101 -5.39 6.08 2.52
C GLU A 101 -6.91 6.29 2.60
N LEU A 102 -7.62 6.26 1.47
CA LEU A 102 -9.06 6.46 1.41
C LEU A 102 -9.88 5.39 2.12
N GLY A 103 -9.46 4.11 2.06
CA GLY A 103 -10.18 3.00 2.67
C GLY A 103 -10.00 2.92 4.19
N VAL A 104 -8.76 3.06 4.66
CA VAL A 104 -8.43 2.99 6.09
C VAL A 104 -8.99 4.18 6.86
N SER A 105 -8.96 5.38 6.25
CA SER A 105 -9.53 6.59 6.85
C SER A 105 -11.00 6.46 7.21
N ARG A 106 -11.77 5.70 6.47
CA ARG A 106 -13.21 5.58 6.70
C ARG A 106 -13.58 4.74 7.90
N LEU A 107 -12.87 3.64 8.13
CA LEU A 107 -13.05 2.83 9.34
C LEU A 107 -12.75 3.67 10.58
N MET A 108 -11.72 4.50 10.52
CA MET A 108 -11.34 5.41 11.60
C MET A 108 -12.31 6.57 11.79
N LEU A 109 -12.84 7.15 10.70
CA LEU A 109 -13.70 8.34 10.76
C LEU A 109 -15.07 8.09 11.38
N ARG A 110 -15.56 6.83 11.38
CA ARG A 110 -16.84 6.48 11.98
C ARG A 110 -16.86 6.69 13.50
N GLU A 111 -15.72 6.45 14.17
CA GLU A 111 -15.62 6.43 15.64
C GLU A 111 -15.04 7.72 16.25
N LEU A 112 -14.55 8.65 15.43
CA LEU A 112 -13.81 9.84 15.90
C LEU A 112 -14.67 11.03 16.29
N GLY A 113 -16.00 10.97 16.18
CA GLY A 113 -16.89 12.05 16.57
C GLY A 113 -16.46 13.41 15.95
N PRO A 114 -16.34 14.51 16.75
CA PRO A 114 -16.02 15.85 16.23
C PRO A 114 -14.62 15.96 15.61
N TRP A 115 -13.68 15.07 15.92
CA TRP A 115 -12.35 15.02 15.32
C TRP A 115 -12.33 14.44 13.90
N SER A 116 -13.40 13.77 13.49
CA SER A 116 -13.49 13.11 12.18
C SER A 116 -13.29 14.06 11.00
N SER A 117 -13.81 15.30 11.10
CA SER A 117 -13.66 16.30 10.04
C SER A 117 -12.23 16.80 9.88
N HIS A 118 -11.53 17.04 10.99
CA HIS A 118 -10.13 17.48 10.99
C HIS A 118 -9.19 16.39 10.47
N MET A 119 -9.37 15.15 10.92
CA MET A 119 -8.58 14.01 10.45
C MET A 119 -8.74 13.75 8.96
N ARG A 120 -9.94 13.94 8.42
CA ARG A 120 -10.23 13.85 6.98
C ARG A 120 -9.35 14.80 6.17
N TRP A 121 -9.28 16.06 6.58
CA TRP A 121 -8.45 17.07 5.93
C TRP A 121 -6.96 16.80 6.09
N ILE A 122 -6.51 16.39 7.27
CA ILE A 122 -5.10 16.04 7.54
C ILE A 122 -4.64 14.92 6.63
N ILE A 123 -5.44 13.84 6.48
CA ILE A 123 -5.12 12.71 5.61
C ILE A 123 -5.00 13.16 4.14
N TRP A 124 -5.93 13.99 3.66
CA TRP A 124 -5.87 14.52 2.30
C TRP A 124 -4.66 15.43 2.07
N ILE A 125 -4.35 16.30 3.01
CA ILE A 125 -3.18 17.18 2.96
C ILE A 125 -1.91 16.34 2.94
N MET A 126 -1.79 15.34 3.82
CA MET A 126 -0.63 14.43 3.85
C MET A 126 -0.51 13.63 2.55
N ALA A 127 -1.63 13.15 1.99
CA ALA A 127 -1.64 12.44 0.71
C ALA A 127 -1.15 13.34 -0.43
N ILE A 128 -1.62 14.59 -0.50
CA ILE A 128 -1.19 15.57 -1.51
C ILE A 128 0.29 15.90 -1.36
N ILE A 129 0.75 16.19 -0.14
CA ILE A 129 2.16 16.51 0.13
C ILE A 129 3.06 15.32 -0.22
N GLY A 130 2.71 14.11 0.26
CA GLY A 130 3.47 12.89 -0.01
C GLY A 130 3.51 12.57 -1.50
N SER A 131 2.38 12.73 -2.18
CA SER A 131 2.28 12.54 -3.63
C SER A 131 3.13 13.53 -4.41
N THR A 132 3.08 14.80 -4.05
CA THR A 132 3.88 15.87 -4.68
C THR A 132 5.37 15.63 -4.44
N TYR A 133 5.74 15.26 -3.21
CA TYR A 133 7.11 14.95 -2.86
C TYR A 133 7.66 13.78 -3.70
N VAL A 134 6.92 12.65 -3.78
CA VAL A 134 7.33 11.48 -4.57
C VAL A 134 7.43 11.84 -6.06
N PHE A 135 6.53 12.69 -6.58
CA PHE A 135 6.58 13.12 -7.97
C PHE A 135 7.84 13.90 -8.32
N TYR A 136 8.25 14.86 -7.45
CA TYR A 136 9.43 15.71 -7.70
C TYR A 136 10.75 15.08 -7.32
N PHE A 137 10.78 14.28 -6.24
CA PHE A 137 12.01 13.76 -5.61
C PHE A 137 12.12 12.23 -5.66
N HIS A 138 11.37 11.57 -6.52
CA HIS A 138 11.29 10.11 -6.63
C HIS A 138 12.66 9.42 -6.49
N GLU A 139 12.78 8.57 -5.48
CA GLU A 139 13.95 7.76 -5.12
C GLU A 139 15.25 8.53 -4.79
N ARG A 140 15.24 9.86 -4.78
CA ARG A 140 16.42 10.64 -4.44
C ARG A 140 16.74 10.64 -2.93
N TYR A 141 15.70 10.58 -2.11
CA TYR A 141 15.80 10.57 -0.64
C TYR A 141 14.94 9.44 -0.05
N LYS A 142 15.40 8.21 -0.20
CA LYS A 142 14.69 7.00 0.27
C LYS A 142 14.30 7.04 1.76
N LEU A 143 15.08 7.75 2.59
CA LEU A 143 14.77 7.90 4.01
C LEU A 143 13.53 8.79 4.22
N VAL A 144 13.42 9.88 3.47
CA VAL A 144 12.27 10.81 3.58
C VAL A 144 11.00 10.16 3.03
N GLU A 145 11.11 9.41 1.94
CA GLU A 145 10.00 8.59 1.44
C GLU A 145 9.55 7.58 2.50
N LEU A 146 10.49 6.87 3.13
CA LEU A 146 10.19 5.91 4.19
C LEU A 146 9.52 6.59 5.39
N LEU A 147 10.04 7.71 5.87
CA LEU A 147 9.44 8.47 6.97
C LEU A 147 8.04 8.98 6.62
N GLY A 148 7.83 9.41 5.36
CA GLY A 148 6.51 9.76 4.84
C GLY A 148 5.53 8.58 4.88
N TYR A 149 5.96 7.40 4.44
CA TYR A 149 5.16 6.17 4.51
C TYR A 149 4.83 5.76 5.95
N VAL A 150 5.81 5.82 6.84
CA VAL A 150 5.62 5.51 8.27
C VAL A 150 4.69 6.54 8.91
N ALA A 151 4.85 7.83 8.66
CA ALA A 151 3.99 8.88 9.20
C ALA A 151 2.54 8.73 8.70
N MET A 152 2.33 8.44 7.41
CA MET A 152 1.00 8.20 6.85
C MET A 152 0.36 6.91 7.36
N GLY A 153 1.15 5.86 7.62
CA GLY A 153 0.64 4.60 8.16
C GLY A 153 0.45 4.63 9.69
N ALA A 154 1.33 5.28 10.42
CA ALA A 154 1.30 5.34 11.88
C ALA A 154 0.50 6.54 12.44
N GLY A 155 0.41 7.65 11.70
CA GLY A 155 -0.36 8.82 12.13
C GLY A 155 -1.82 8.50 12.45
N PRO A 156 -2.57 7.85 11.55
CA PRO A 156 -3.89 7.35 11.84
C PRO A 156 -3.94 6.33 12.99
N ALA A 157 -2.89 5.50 13.16
CA ALA A 157 -2.83 4.52 14.23
C ALA A 157 -2.77 5.15 15.64
N LEU A 158 -2.20 6.36 15.79
CA LEU A 158 -2.21 7.09 17.06
C LEU A 158 -3.62 7.49 17.49
N VAL A 159 -4.52 7.74 16.54
CA VAL A 159 -5.92 8.06 16.82
C VAL A 159 -6.69 6.86 17.37
N ILE A 160 -6.26 5.65 17.01
CA ILE A 160 -6.80 4.38 17.52
C ILE A 160 -6.76 4.35 19.08
N LEU A 161 -5.73 4.94 19.67
CA LEU A 161 -5.58 5.00 21.15
C LEU A 161 -6.67 5.84 21.83
N SER A 162 -7.41 6.65 21.09
CA SER A 162 -8.50 7.49 21.60
C SER A 162 -9.90 7.00 21.22
N MET A 163 -10.02 5.84 20.55
CA MET A 163 -11.31 5.30 20.12
C MET A 163 -12.00 4.56 21.26
N ALA A 164 -13.30 4.79 21.42
CA ALA A 164 -14.12 4.12 22.42
C ALA A 164 -14.50 2.69 22.02
N ASP A 165 -14.65 2.41 20.72
CA ASP A 165 -14.91 1.08 20.17
C ASP A 165 -13.64 0.46 19.64
N THR A 166 -13.28 -0.70 20.16
CA THR A 166 -12.08 -1.46 19.80
C THR A 166 -12.35 -2.52 18.72
N ALA A 167 -13.59 -2.61 18.19
CA ALA A 167 -13.93 -3.56 17.15
C ALA A 167 -13.13 -3.27 15.85
N GLY A 168 -12.43 -4.26 15.34
CA GLY A 168 -11.59 -4.12 14.15
C GLY A 168 -10.19 -3.55 14.38
N LEU A 169 -9.84 -3.11 15.60
CA LEU A 169 -8.50 -2.60 15.90
C LEU A 169 -7.42 -3.66 15.80
N CYS A 170 -7.76 -4.89 16.18
CA CYS A 170 -6.82 -6.01 16.11
C CYS A 170 -6.41 -6.29 14.66
N GLU A 171 -7.37 -6.33 13.77
CA GLU A 171 -7.15 -6.52 12.33
C GLU A 171 -6.36 -5.36 11.71
N LEU A 172 -6.67 -4.12 12.10
CA LEU A 172 -5.91 -2.95 11.65
C LEU A 172 -4.47 -3.00 12.13
N ALA A 173 -4.23 -3.37 13.39
CA ALA A 173 -2.90 -3.52 13.96
C ALA A 173 -2.11 -4.62 13.24
N VAL A 174 -2.71 -5.78 13.00
CA VAL A 174 -2.08 -6.88 12.26
C VAL A 174 -1.73 -6.44 10.83
N GLY A 175 -2.63 -5.77 10.13
CA GLY A 175 -2.36 -5.21 8.82
C GLY A 175 -1.20 -4.20 8.83
N GLY A 176 -1.14 -3.34 9.85
CA GLY A 176 -0.04 -2.41 10.08
C GLY A 176 1.30 -3.12 10.32
N ILE A 177 1.31 -4.21 11.09
CA ILE A 177 2.52 -5.04 11.34
C ILE A 177 3.02 -5.63 10.02
N PHE A 178 2.15 -6.16 9.15
CA PHE A 178 2.57 -6.65 7.83
C PHE A 178 3.28 -5.55 7.03
N TYR A 179 2.77 -4.32 7.03
CA TYR A 179 3.44 -3.21 6.35
C TYR A 179 4.81 -2.89 6.94
N VAL A 180 4.92 -2.81 8.27
CA VAL A 180 6.19 -2.49 8.95
C VAL A 180 7.25 -3.57 8.67
N VAL A 181 6.88 -4.85 8.78
CA VAL A 181 7.76 -5.97 8.43
C VAL A 181 8.15 -5.91 6.95
N GLY A 182 7.19 -5.64 6.08
CA GLY A 182 7.44 -5.50 4.65
C GLY A 182 8.44 -4.40 4.30
N VAL A 183 8.46 -3.28 5.04
CA VAL A 183 9.44 -2.20 4.85
C VAL A 183 10.88 -2.69 5.00
N ALA A 184 11.15 -3.68 5.86
CA ALA A 184 12.48 -4.26 5.97
C ALA A 184 12.93 -4.90 4.64
N PHE A 185 12.01 -5.59 3.94
CA PHE A 185 12.27 -6.14 2.61
C PHE A 185 12.39 -5.05 1.55
N PHE A 186 11.55 -4.02 1.58
CA PHE A 186 11.67 -2.88 0.69
C PHE A 186 13.07 -2.23 0.73
N LYS A 187 13.73 -2.24 1.89
CA LYS A 187 15.08 -1.73 2.09
C LYS A 187 16.20 -2.73 1.78
N SER A 188 15.84 -3.98 1.49
CA SER A 188 16.79 -5.10 1.32
C SER A 188 17.11 -5.41 -0.14
N ASP A 189 16.79 -4.51 -1.07
CA ASP A 189 17.16 -4.65 -2.48
C ASP A 189 18.68 -4.79 -2.63
N GLY A 190 19.11 -5.81 -3.39
CA GLY A 190 20.52 -6.15 -3.56
C GLY A 190 21.19 -6.84 -2.36
N VAL A 191 20.41 -7.22 -1.33
CA VAL A 191 20.84 -8.01 -0.17
C VAL A 191 20.07 -9.31 -0.09
N VAL A 192 18.74 -9.24 -0.27
CA VAL A 192 17.84 -10.38 -0.28
C VAL A 192 17.30 -10.56 -1.69
N PRO A 193 17.42 -11.76 -2.30
CA PRO A 193 16.83 -12.03 -3.60
C PRO A 193 15.32 -11.79 -3.58
N PHE A 194 14.79 -11.16 -4.62
CA PHE A 194 13.35 -10.83 -4.73
C PHE A 194 12.79 -9.97 -3.59
N ALA A 195 13.63 -9.21 -2.89
CA ALA A 195 13.23 -8.41 -1.73
C ALA A 195 12.00 -7.52 -2.02
N HIS A 196 11.95 -6.87 -3.19
CA HIS A 196 10.84 -6.03 -3.60
C HIS A 196 9.55 -6.83 -3.87
N ALA A 197 9.67 -8.03 -4.45
CA ALA A 197 8.52 -8.91 -4.62
C ALA A 197 7.97 -9.41 -3.27
N ILE A 198 8.85 -9.72 -2.31
CA ILE A 198 8.47 -10.08 -0.94
C ILE A 198 7.74 -8.89 -0.27
N TRP A 199 8.26 -7.67 -0.44
CA TRP A 199 7.56 -6.45 0.00
C TRP A 199 6.13 -6.37 -0.58
N HIS A 200 5.94 -6.67 -1.87
CA HIS A 200 4.61 -6.69 -2.49
C HIS A 200 3.67 -7.70 -1.82
N LEU A 201 4.17 -8.88 -1.41
CA LEU A 201 3.36 -9.86 -0.68
C LEU A 201 2.92 -9.33 0.69
N PHE A 202 3.81 -8.66 1.42
CA PHE A 202 3.45 -8.02 2.69
C PHE A 202 2.42 -6.90 2.50
N VAL A 203 2.52 -6.11 1.44
CA VAL A 203 1.51 -5.10 1.08
C VAL A 203 0.16 -5.76 0.80
N ALA A 204 0.15 -6.86 0.04
CA ALA A 204 -1.08 -7.60 -0.25
C ALA A 204 -1.72 -8.21 1.01
N MET A 205 -0.91 -8.80 1.91
CA MET A 205 -1.40 -9.32 3.20
C MET A 205 -1.98 -8.21 4.08
N GLY A 206 -1.30 -7.07 4.19
CA GLY A 206 -1.82 -5.91 4.91
C GLY A 206 -3.13 -5.40 4.32
N ALA A 207 -3.22 -5.29 3.00
CA ALA A 207 -4.43 -4.87 2.29
C ALA A 207 -5.59 -5.87 2.49
N ALA A 208 -5.31 -7.18 2.43
CA ALA A 208 -6.31 -8.23 2.66
C ALA A 208 -6.84 -8.20 4.11
N THR A 209 -5.95 -7.99 5.09
CA THR A 209 -6.34 -7.87 6.51
C THR A 209 -7.22 -6.63 6.74
N HIS A 210 -6.87 -5.49 6.14
CA HIS A 210 -7.69 -4.27 6.22
C HIS A 210 -9.04 -4.45 5.49
N TYR A 211 -9.05 -5.13 4.33
CA TYR A 211 -10.30 -5.47 3.64
C TYR A 211 -11.20 -6.32 4.53
N TYR A 212 -10.65 -7.35 5.18
CA TYR A 212 -11.39 -8.22 6.10
C TYR A 212 -12.00 -7.43 7.26
N ALA A 213 -11.24 -6.52 7.86
CA ALA A 213 -11.73 -5.65 8.94
C ALA A 213 -12.92 -4.79 8.45
N ILE A 214 -12.79 -4.16 7.28
CA ILE A 214 -13.85 -3.34 6.67
C ILE A 214 -15.09 -4.18 6.40
N TRP A 215 -14.91 -5.33 5.74
CA TRP A 215 -16.02 -6.24 5.42
C TRP A 215 -16.75 -6.70 6.68
N ARG A 216 -16.02 -7.19 7.69
CA ARG A 216 -16.58 -7.73 8.93
C ARG A 216 -17.30 -6.68 9.77
N HIS A 217 -16.69 -5.53 9.97
CA HIS A 217 -17.18 -4.55 10.95
C HIS A 217 -18.09 -3.47 10.35
N LEU A 218 -18.04 -3.22 9.05
CA LEU A 218 -18.85 -2.20 8.40
C LEU A 218 -19.96 -2.74 7.51
N TYR A 219 -19.76 -3.92 6.90
CA TYR A 219 -20.71 -4.47 5.91
C TYR A 219 -21.45 -5.72 6.37
N THR A 220 -20.96 -6.41 7.41
CA THR A 220 -21.62 -7.58 8.00
C THR A 220 -21.68 -7.47 9.54
N PRO A 221 -22.16 -6.35 10.12
CA PRO A 221 -22.30 -6.25 11.56
C PRO A 221 -23.41 -7.20 12.03
N GLY A 222 -23.06 -8.24 12.80
CA GLY A 222 -24.04 -9.14 13.43
C GLY A 222 -23.95 -10.61 13.02
N HIS A 223 -22.91 -11.05 12.33
CA HIS A 223 -22.57 -12.47 12.11
C HIS A 223 -21.33 -12.88 12.86
#